data_ef39d446ce53fe65e168b817a2ce57cc
#
_entry.id   ef39d446ce53fe65e168b817a2ce57cc
#
_cell.length_a   1.000
_cell.length_b   1.000
_cell.length_c   1.000
_cell.angle_alpha   90.00
_cell.angle_beta   90.00
_cell.angle_gamma   90.00
#
_symmetry.space_group_name_H-M   'P 1'
#
loop_
_entity.id
_entity.type
_entity.pdbx_description
1 polymer ?
#
loop_
_entity_poly.entity_id
_entity_poly.type
_entity_poly.pdbx_seq_one_letter_code
_entity_poly.pdbx_strand_id
1 'polypeptide(L)'
;MKKILVVIAPGFEEIETITIVDILRRAGARVTLGATDKGILKGSRGIKIEPDELLDNVLEKDFDLICLPGGQPGTDNLKNDERIEKILKRMQQEDKYIAAICAAPTVLQKAGILKDKTITCHPSIKSKFESYIEDRVVVDDKVITSQSPGTAMEFSLKLVEILFGSERLKKVNDGVLAKI
;
A
#
# COMPACT_ATOMS: atom_id res chain seq x y z
N MET A 1 15.17 9.63 8.07
CA MET A 1 13.88 9.95 7.36
C MET A 1 13.43 8.68 6.67
N LYS A 2 12.22 8.20 6.96
CA LYS A 2 11.67 6.96 6.37
C LYS A 2 11.38 7.15 4.87
N LYS A 3 11.77 6.18 4.06
CA LYS A 3 11.56 6.16 2.61
C LYS A 3 10.46 5.15 2.28
N ILE A 4 9.44 5.57 1.56
CA ILE A 4 8.28 4.75 1.26
C ILE A 4 8.02 4.73 -0.23
N LEU A 5 7.76 3.57 -0.78
CA LEU A 5 7.32 3.38 -2.15
C LEU A 5 5.82 3.04 -2.16
N VAL A 6 5.01 3.86 -2.80
CA VAL A 6 3.62 3.53 -3.13
C VAL A 6 3.57 3.24 -4.62
N VAL A 7 3.09 2.06 -5.03
CA VAL A 7 3.11 1.68 -6.45
C VAL A 7 1.71 1.63 -7.02
N ILE A 8 1.51 2.31 -8.14
CA ILE A 8 0.25 2.32 -8.88
C ILE A 8 0.42 1.80 -10.32
N ALA A 9 -0.64 1.22 -10.83
CA ALA A 9 -0.82 0.88 -12.25
C ALA A 9 -2.12 1.50 -12.76
N PRO A 10 -2.35 1.63 -14.07
CA PRO A 10 -3.63 2.09 -14.61
C PRO A 10 -4.81 1.33 -14.00
N GLY A 11 -5.81 2.06 -13.52
CA GLY A 11 -6.95 1.51 -12.79
C GLY A 11 -6.76 1.39 -11.28
N PHE A 12 -5.76 2.07 -10.70
CA PHE A 12 -5.59 2.18 -9.25
C PHE A 12 -6.83 2.80 -8.58
N GLU A 13 -7.01 2.55 -7.28
CA GLU A 13 -8.08 3.18 -6.50
C GLU A 13 -7.62 4.55 -5.97
N GLU A 14 -8.38 5.58 -6.28
CA GLU A 14 -7.98 6.97 -6.08
C GLU A 14 -7.94 7.39 -4.61
N ILE A 15 -9.00 7.05 -3.85
CA ILE A 15 -9.09 7.41 -2.42
C ILE A 15 -7.96 6.73 -1.64
N GLU A 16 -7.74 5.45 -1.89
CA GLU A 16 -6.69 4.69 -1.22
C GLU A 16 -5.31 5.29 -1.52
N THR A 17 -5.01 5.50 -2.80
CA THR A 17 -3.71 6.01 -3.24
C THR A 17 -3.40 7.37 -2.63
N ILE A 18 -4.33 8.33 -2.76
CA ILE A 18 -4.10 9.70 -2.31
C ILE A 18 -4.03 9.77 -0.80
N THR A 19 -4.92 9.05 -0.08
CA THR A 19 -4.92 9.03 1.37
C THR A 19 -3.60 8.49 1.92
N ILE A 20 -3.10 7.37 1.37
CA ILE A 20 -1.82 6.77 1.79
C ILE A 20 -0.67 7.75 1.58
N VAL A 21 -0.57 8.32 0.38
CA VAL A 21 0.52 9.25 0.03
C VAL A 21 0.48 10.50 0.90
N ASP A 22 -0.69 11.14 1.04
CA ASP A 22 -0.83 12.39 1.80
C ASP A 22 -0.52 12.18 3.29
N ILE A 23 -1.11 11.17 3.91
CA ILE A 23 -0.93 10.91 5.35
C ILE A 23 0.53 10.58 5.68
N LEU A 24 1.19 9.76 4.85
CA LEU A 24 2.59 9.42 5.07
C LEU A 24 3.52 10.62 4.84
N ARG A 25 3.23 11.48 3.85
CA ARG A 25 3.96 12.74 3.65
C ARG A 25 3.76 13.71 4.84
N ARG A 26 2.55 13.83 5.40
CA ARG A 26 2.28 14.61 6.63
C ARG A 26 3.08 14.09 7.83
N ALA A 27 3.32 12.78 7.89
CA ALA A 27 4.16 12.19 8.94
C ALA A 27 5.66 12.50 8.77
N GLY A 28 6.09 13.10 7.66
CA GLY A 28 7.48 13.42 7.36
C GLY A 28 8.21 12.29 6.64
N ALA A 29 7.50 11.33 6.06
CA ALA A 29 8.10 10.34 5.18
C ALA A 29 8.49 10.94 3.82
N ARG A 30 9.57 10.43 3.23
CA ARG A 30 9.85 10.59 1.81
C ARG A 30 9.08 9.54 1.04
N VAL A 31 7.90 9.90 0.56
CA VAL A 31 7.05 9.02 -0.24
C VAL A 31 7.30 9.23 -1.72
N THR A 32 7.64 8.16 -2.42
CA THR A 32 7.71 8.10 -3.88
C THR A 32 6.46 7.37 -4.39
N LEU A 33 5.65 8.06 -5.17
CA LEU A 33 4.55 7.45 -5.93
C LEU A 33 5.15 6.91 -7.24
N GLY A 34 5.40 5.61 -7.29
CA GLY A 34 5.95 4.91 -8.43
C GLY A 34 4.85 4.36 -9.34
N ALA A 35 5.04 4.39 -10.64
CA ALA A 35 4.07 3.87 -11.60
C ALA A 35 4.65 2.81 -12.52
N THR A 36 3.82 1.83 -12.90
CA THR A 36 4.20 0.78 -13.87
C THR A 36 4.37 1.32 -15.28
N ASP A 37 3.65 2.40 -15.61
CA ASP A 37 3.57 2.98 -16.95
C ASP A 37 3.97 4.46 -16.95
N LYS A 38 4.41 4.95 -18.13
CA LYS A 38 4.83 6.34 -18.33
C LYS A 38 3.65 7.31 -18.36
N GLY A 39 3.89 8.53 -17.88
CA GLY A 39 2.98 9.66 -18.00
C GLY A 39 1.85 9.63 -17.00
N ILE A 40 0.75 10.28 -17.34
CA ILE A 40 -0.43 10.41 -16.48
C ILE A 40 -1.22 9.10 -16.45
N LEU A 41 -1.41 8.53 -15.28
CA LEU A 41 -2.22 7.35 -15.08
C LEU A 41 -3.67 7.72 -14.73
N LYS A 42 -4.60 6.95 -15.25
CA LYS A 42 -6.02 7.07 -14.95
C LYS A 42 -6.43 6.00 -13.94
N GLY A 43 -7.01 6.43 -12.82
CA GLY A 43 -7.54 5.54 -11.80
C GLY A 43 -8.85 4.89 -12.18
N SER A 44 -9.34 4.01 -11.33
CA SER A 44 -10.56 3.20 -11.54
C SER A 44 -11.84 4.04 -11.66
N ARG A 45 -11.84 5.24 -11.10
CA ARG A 45 -12.96 6.21 -11.18
C ARG A 45 -12.69 7.38 -12.13
N GLY A 46 -11.57 7.34 -12.84
CA GLY A 46 -11.28 8.29 -13.90
C GLY A 46 -10.44 9.50 -13.50
N ILE A 47 -10.03 9.61 -12.24
CA ILE A 47 -9.10 10.66 -11.81
C ILE A 47 -7.72 10.37 -12.39
N LYS A 48 -7.08 11.42 -12.89
CA LYS A 48 -5.77 11.34 -13.52
C LYS A 48 -4.70 11.81 -12.54
N ILE A 49 -3.63 11.03 -12.40
CA ILE A 49 -2.50 11.34 -11.53
C ILE A 49 -1.20 11.24 -12.33
N GLU A 50 -0.32 12.20 -12.13
CA GLU A 50 1.06 12.13 -12.57
C GLU A 50 1.91 11.53 -11.43
N PRO A 51 2.55 10.36 -11.63
CA PRO A 51 3.41 9.75 -10.62
C PRO A 51 4.72 10.53 -10.46
N ASP A 52 5.36 10.37 -9.30
CA ASP A 52 6.68 10.98 -9.06
C ASP A 52 7.78 10.31 -9.91
N GLU A 53 7.68 8.99 -10.14
CA GLU A 53 8.72 8.20 -10.81
C GLU A 53 8.13 6.99 -11.56
N LEU A 54 8.84 6.53 -12.59
CA LEU A 54 8.60 5.20 -13.14
C LEU A 54 9.13 4.12 -12.19
N LEU A 55 8.45 2.99 -12.16
CA LEU A 55 8.87 1.84 -11.34
C LEU A 55 10.31 1.41 -11.68
N ASP A 56 10.70 1.40 -12.95
CA ASP A 56 12.06 1.05 -13.39
C ASP A 56 13.15 1.91 -12.73
N ASN A 57 12.87 3.18 -12.47
CA ASN A 57 13.82 4.11 -11.86
C ASN A 57 14.00 3.90 -10.35
N VAL A 58 13.16 3.07 -9.73
CA VAL A 58 13.13 2.89 -8.28
C VAL A 58 13.32 1.44 -7.83
N LEU A 59 13.40 0.48 -8.76
CA LEU A 59 13.52 -0.95 -8.44
C LEU A 59 14.67 -1.27 -7.49
N GLU A 60 15.82 -0.63 -7.68
CA GLU A 60 17.04 -0.87 -6.89
C GLU A 60 17.22 0.11 -5.72
N LYS A 61 16.26 1.02 -5.50
CA LYS A 61 16.34 1.97 -4.38
C LYS A 61 15.91 1.32 -3.07
N ASP A 62 16.52 1.74 -1.97
CA ASP A 62 16.14 1.30 -0.63
C ASP A 62 14.86 1.99 -0.16
N PHE A 63 13.93 1.17 0.36
CA PHE A 63 12.71 1.63 1.01
C PHE A 63 12.53 0.95 2.36
N ASP A 64 11.91 1.65 3.32
CA ASP A 64 11.49 1.09 4.61
C ASP A 64 10.14 0.39 4.51
N LEU A 65 9.31 0.80 3.54
CA LEU A 65 7.97 0.26 3.28
C LEU A 65 7.66 0.31 1.79
N ILE A 66 7.05 -0.76 1.26
CA ILE A 66 6.29 -0.73 0.01
C ILE A 66 4.81 -0.84 0.32
N CYS A 67 3.96 -0.04 -0.34
CA CYS A 67 2.51 -0.05 -0.18
C CYS A 67 1.80 -0.14 -1.53
N LEU A 68 0.84 -1.07 -1.62
CA LEU A 68 0.05 -1.33 -2.82
C LEU A 68 -1.41 -0.94 -2.58
N PRO A 69 -1.91 0.14 -3.19
CA PRO A 69 -3.33 0.44 -3.28
C PRO A 69 -4.06 -0.61 -4.11
N GLY A 70 -5.37 -0.71 -3.90
CA GLY A 70 -6.23 -1.55 -4.70
C GLY A 70 -6.75 -0.88 -5.97
N GLY A 71 -8.01 -1.19 -6.31
CA GLY A 71 -8.65 -0.76 -7.55
C GLY A 71 -8.52 -1.78 -8.67
N GLN A 72 -9.50 -1.77 -9.57
CA GLN A 72 -9.49 -2.62 -10.76
C GLN A 72 -9.58 -1.75 -12.03
N PRO A 73 -8.80 -2.07 -13.05
CA PRO A 73 -7.87 -3.20 -13.20
C PRO A 73 -6.47 -3.00 -12.59
N GLY A 74 -6.24 -1.93 -11.82
CA GLY A 74 -4.92 -1.59 -11.26
C GLY A 74 -4.26 -2.74 -10.51
N THR A 75 -5.02 -3.44 -9.64
CA THR A 75 -4.51 -4.61 -8.90
C THR A 75 -4.09 -5.74 -9.83
N ASP A 76 -4.87 -6.04 -10.88
CA ASP A 76 -4.51 -7.09 -11.83
C ASP A 76 -3.27 -6.70 -12.66
N ASN A 77 -3.14 -5.43 -13.01
CA ASN A 77 -1.95 -4.91 -13.67
C ASN A 77 -0.71 -5.06 -12.77
N LEU A 78 -0.78 -4.64 -11.49
CA LEU A 78 0.30 -4.86 -10.53
C LEU A 78 0.63 -6.35 -10.36
N LYS A 79 -0.39 -7.20 -10.27
CA LYS A 79 -0.24 -8.64 -10.09
C LYS A 79 0.47 -9.31 -11.28
N ASN A 80 0.31 -8.79 -12.48
CA ASN A 80 0.90 -9.34 -13.70
C ASN A 80 2.27 -8.73 -14.05
N ASP A 81 2.74 -7.74 -13.30
CA ASP A 81 4.03 -7.12 -13.50
C ASP A 81 5.12 -7.83 -12.68
N GLU A 82 6.05 -8.51 -13.35
CA GLU A 82 7.14 -9.24 -12.70
C GLU A 82 8.06 -8.37 -11.85
N ARG A 83 8.14 -7.05 -12.15
CA ARG A 83 8.93 -6.11 -11.36
C ARG A 83 8.36 -5.97 -9.95
N ILE A 84 7.04 -6.03 -9.81
CA ILE A 84 6.35 -6.00 -8.50
C ILE A 84 6.70 -7.24 -7.68
N GLU A 85 6.67 -8.41 -8.28
CA GLU A 85 7.06 -9.64 -7.57
C GLU A 85 8.50 -9.58 -7.09
N LYS A 86 9.42 -9.12 -7.94
CA LYS A 86 10.85 -8.98 -7.59
C LYS A 86 11.07 -8.03 -6.42
N ILE A 87 10.46 -6.83 -6.44
CA ILE A 87 10.64 -5.86 -5.36
C ILE A 87 10.00 -6.34 -4.05
N LEU A 88 8.83 -6.99 -4.10
CA LEU A 88 8.19 -7.56 -2.92
C LEU A 88 9.05 -8.64 -2.26
N LYS A 89 9.60 -9.56 -3.04
CA LYS A 89 10.50 -10.60 -2.53
C LYS A 89 11.78 -10.02 -1.93
N ARG A 90 12.37 -9.00 -2.56
CA ARG A 90 13.52 -8.31 -2.01
C ARG A 90 13.18 -7.63 -0.69
N MET A 91 12.07 -6.88 -0.61
CA MET A 91 11.61 -6.21 0.61
C MET A 91 11.40 -7.21 1.76
N GLN A 92 10.84 -8.39 1.45
CA GLN A 92 10.68 -9.46 2.44
C GLN A 92 12.03 -10.00 2.93
N GLN A 93 12.97 -10.28 2.02
CA GLN A 93 14.31 -10.77 2.36
C GLN A 93 15.11 -9.77 3.21
N GLU A 94 14.90 -8.48 2.99
CA GLU A 94 15.54 -7.38 3.73
C GLU A 94 14.79 -7.00 5.03
N ASP A 95 13.80 -7.78 5.46
CA ASP A 95 12.97 -7.53 6.65
C ASP A 95 12.31 -6.15 6.65
N LYS A 96 11.85 -5.69 5.49
CA LYS A 96 11.15 -4.42 5.30
C LYS A 96 9.64 -4.59 5.42
N TYR A 97 8.94 -3.48 5.66
CA TYR A 97 7.48 -3.49 5.73
C TYR A 97 6.85 -3.60 4.35
N ILE A 98 5.78 -4.39 4.27
CA ILE A 98 4.98 -4.59 3.06
C ILE A 98 3.52 -4.35 3.42
N ALA A 99 2.85 -3.46 2.70
CA ALA A 99 1.47 -3.10 2.96
C ALA A 99 0.60 -3.20 1.72
N ALA A 100 -0.66 -3.62 1.89
CA ALA A 100 -1.62 -3.73 0.80
C ALA A 100 -3.05 -3.49 1.28
N ILE A 101 -3.88 -2.83 0.47
CA ILE A 101 -5.26 -2.54 0.82
C ILE A 101 -6.21 -3.03 -0.28
N CYS A 102 -7.46 -3.36 0.12
CA CYS A 102 -8.58 -3.67 -0.77
C CYS A 102 -8.34 -4.96 -1.58
N ALA A 103 -8.13 -4.88 -2.88
CA ALA A 103 -7.84 -6.02 -3.75
C ALA A 103 -6.34 -6.37 -3.78
N ALA A 104 -5.46 -5.46 -3.37
CA ALA A 104 -4.01 -5.60 -3.49
C ALA A 104 -3.39 -6.76 -2.69
N PRO A 105 -3.97 -7.29 -1.59
CA PRO A 105 -3.46 -8.51 -0.97
C PRO A 105 -3.33 -9.70 -1.92
N THR A 106 -4.10 -9.74 -3.02
CA THR A 106 -3.92 -10.78 -4.07
C THR A 106 -2.58 -10.69 -4.79
N VAL A 107 -1.98 -9.50 -4.86
CA VAL A 107 -0.62 -9.30 -5.40
C VAL A 107 0.41 -9.93 -4.46
N LEU A 108 0.25 -9.67 -3.16
CA LEU A 108 1.12 -10.26 -2.12
C LEU A 108 1.00 -11.79 -2.10
N GLN A 109 -0.22 -12.31 -2.27
CA GLN A 109 -0.46 -13.77 -2.34
C GLN A 109 0.29 -14.39 -3.52
N LYS A 110 0.19 -13.80 -4.73
CA LYS A 110 0.91 -14.28 -5.91
C LYS A 110 2.44 -14.28 -5.71
N ALA A 111 2.97 -13.25 -5.04
CA ALA A 111 4.39 -13.15 -4.74
C ALA A 111 4.86 -14.08 -3.61
N GLY A 112 3.96 -14.83 -2.95
CA GLY A 112 4.29 -15.73 -1.85
C GLY A 112 4.55 -15.04 -0.50
N ILE A 113 4.22 -13.75 -0.38
CA ILE A 113 4.47 -12.94 0.83
C ILE A 113 3.54 -13.33 1.98
N LEU A 114 2.35 -13.87 1.69
CA LEU A 114 1.31 -14.14 2.68
C LEU A 114 1.36 -15.54 3.30
N LYS A 115 2.44 -16.29 3.05
CA LYS A 115 2.61 -17.60 3.69
C LYS A 115 2.63 -17.43 5.21
N ASP A 116 1.76 -18.19 5.91
CA ASP A 116 1.62 -18.19 7.37
C ASP A 116 1.27 -16.80 7.96
N LYS A 117 0.63 -15.92 7.18
CA LYS A 117 0.22 -14.57 7.61
C LYS A 117 -1.28 -14.46 7.73
N THR A 118 -1.73 -13.84 8.82
CA THR A 118 -3.11 -13.39 9.00
C THR A 118 -3.31 -12.07 8.29
N ILE A 119 -4.38 -11.96 7.49
CA ILE A 119 -4.62 -10.78 6.67
C ILE A 119 -6.09 -10.34 6.69
N THR A 120 -6.33 -9.12 6.25
CA THR A 120 -7.63 -8.65 5.81
C THR A 120 -7.56 -8.14 4.37
N CYS A 121 -8.70 -8.05 3.71
CA CYS A 121 -8.81 -7.57 2.33
C CYS A 121 -10.23 -7.08 2.06
N HIS A 122 -10.50 -6.63 0.84
CA HIS A 122 -11.87 -6.30 0.45
C HIS A 122 -12.78 -7.53 0.59
N PRO A 123 -13.97 -7.40 1.22
CA PRO A 123 -14.85 -8.54 1.51
C PRO A 123 -15.21 -9.41 0.31
N SER A 124 -15.29 -8.82 -0.90
CA SER A 124 -15.62 -9.55 -2.12
C SER A 124 -14.58 -10.60 -2.54
N ILE A 125 -13.38 -10.55 -1.99
CA ILE A 125 -12.29 -11.48 -2.33
C ILE A 125 -11.82 -12.31 -1.13
N LYS A 126 -12.48 -12.22 0.03
CA LYS A 126 -12.08 -12.90 1.27
C LYS A 126 -11.94 -14.42 1.11
N SER A 127 -12.76 -15.02 0.27
CA SER A 127 -12.71 -16.47 -0.01
C SER A 127 -11.42 -16.95 -0.69
N LYS A 128 -10.58 -16.04 -1.17
CA LYS A 128 -9.27 -16.37 -1.76
C LYS A 128 -8.18 -16.61 -0.71
N PHE A 129 -8.44 -16.31 0.57
CA PHE A 129 -7.45 -16.34 1.63
C PHE A 129 -7.93 -17.23 2.78
N GLU A 130 -7.09 -18.20 3.15
CA GLU A 130 -7.39 -19.12 4.26
C GLU A 130 -7.31 -18.42 5.62
N SER A 131 -6.37 -17.50 5.79
CA SER A 131 -6.11 -16.77 7.03
C SER A 131 -6.73 -15.37 7.05
N TYR A 132 -7.90 -15.20 6.42
CA TYR A 132 -8.65 -13.94 6.45
C TYR A 132 -9.31 -13.73 7.81
N ILE A 133 -9.19 -12.51 8.34
CA ILE A 133 -10.01 -12.04 9.47
C ILE A 133 -10.74 -10.75 9.08
N GLU A 134 -11.94 -10.58 9.64
CA GLU A 134 -12.76 -9.41 9.39
C GLU A 134 -12.37 -8.28 10.35
N ASP A 135 -11.31 -7.56 10.01
CA ASP A 135 -10.85 -6.40 10.73
C ASP A 135 -10.49 -5.27 9.73
N ARG A 136 -10.55 -4.03 10.17
CA ARG A 136 -10.32 -2.87 9.30
C ARG A 136 -8.86 -2.73 8.90
N VAL A 137 -7.95 -3.05 9.81
CA VAL A 137 -6.50 -3.09 9.58
C VAL A 137 -5.90 -4.26 10.34
N VAL A 138 -5.15 -5.09 9.66
CA VAL A 138 -4.43 -6.23 10.24
C VAL A 138 -2.94 -6.02 10.10
N VAL A 139 -2.22 -6.22 11.19
CA VAL A 139 -0.75 -6.20 11.25
C VAL A 139 -0.28 -7.58 11.66
N ASP A 140 0.45 -8.25 10.80
CA ASP A 140 1.10 -9.51 11.09
C ASP A 140 2.58 -9.39 10.74
N ASP A 141 3.39 -9.12 11.76
CA ASP A 141 4.81 -8.86 11.66
C ASP A 141 5.13 -7.67 10.73
N LYS A 142 5.74 -7.89 9.58
CA LYS A 142 6.06 -6.85 8.59
C LYS A 142 5.00 -6.67 7.50
N VAL A 143 3.92 -7.45 7.56
CA VAL A 143 2.81 -7.36 6.59
C VAL A 143 1.63 -6.62 7.20
N ILE A 144 1.18 -5.56 6.54
CA ILE A 144 0.04 -4.76 6.97
C ILE A 144 -1.02 -4.78 5.87
N THR A 145 -2.25 -5.15 6.22
CA THR A 145 -3.35 -5.21 5.25
C THR A 145 -4.57 -4.43 5.72
N SER A 146 -5.41 -3.98 4.78
CA SER A 146 -6.64 -3.26 5.06
C SER A 146 -7.73 -3.59 4.02
N GLN A 147 -8.97 -3.14 4.25
CA GLN A 147 -10.14 -3.64 3.54
C GLN A 147 -10.52 -2.87 2.28
N SER A 148 -10.58 -1.52 2.31
CA SER A 148 -11.25 -0.76 1.25
C SER A 148 -10.97 0.75 1.35
N PRO A 149 -11.45 1.56 0.39
CA PRO A 149 -11.33 3.02 0.48
C PRO A 149 -11.81 3.60 1.82
N GLY A 150 -12.86 3.05 2.40
CA GLY A 150 -13.39 3.49 3.70
C GLY A 150 -12.50 3.20 4.90
N THR A 151 -11.45 2.39 4.76
CA THR A 151 -10.46 2.09 5.81
C THR A 151 -9.08 2.71 5.52
N ALA A 152 -8.94 3.44 4.40
CA ALA A 152 -7.65 3.97 3.94
C ALA A 152 -7.02 4.94 4.93
N MET A 153 -7.82 5.77 5.62
CA MET A 153 -7.33 6.70 6.62
C MET A 153 -6.74 5.97 7.83
N GLU A 154 -7.50 5.02 8.39
CA GLU A 154 -7.07 4.21 9.52
C GLU A 154 -5.83 3.38 9.20
N PHE A 155 -5.81 2.76 8.01
CA PHE A 155 -4.66 2.04 7.49
C PHE A 155 -3.41 2.94 7.40
N SER A 156 -3.54 4.13 6.81
CA SER A 156 -2.43 5.08 6.66
C SER A 156 -1.91 5.56 8.01
N LEU A 157 -2.80 5.84 8.97
CA LEU A 157 -2.42 6.22 10.34
C LEU A 157 -1.73 5.06 11.06
N LYS A 158 -2.15 3.80 10.84
CA LYS A 158 -1.46 2.62 11.38
C LYS A 158 -0.03 2.50 10.81
N LEU A 159 0.18 2.78 9.53
CA LEU A 159 1.52 2.83 8.93
C LEU A 159 2.37 3.95 9.55
N VAL A 160 1.76 5.11 9.86
CA VAL A 160 2.46 6.19 10.59
C VAL A 160 2.89 5.72 11.98
N GLU A 161 1.99 5.06 12.72
CA GLU A 161 2.30 4.53 14.06
C GLU A 161 3.49 3.56 14.02
N ILE A 162 3.47 2.60 13.09
CA ILE A 162 4.50 1.57 12.93
C ILE A 162 5.86 2.20 12.58
N LEU A 163 5.89 3.20 11.70
CA LEU A 163 7.13 3.75 11.18
C LEU A 163 7.71 4.88 12.03
N PHE A 164 6.88 5.63 12.75
CA PHE A 164 7.26 6.86 13.43
C PHE A 164 6.86 6.92 14.92
N GLY A 165 6.06 5.96 15.38
CA GLY A 165 5.59 5.88 16.77
C GLY A 165 4.33 6.71 17.05
N SER A 166 3.80 6.54 18.27
CA SER A 166 2.51 7.06 18.71
C SER A 166 2.45 8.60 18.79
N GLU A 167 3.56 9.26 19.11
CA GLU A 167 3.60 10.73 19.15
C GLU A 167 3.38 11.33 17.76
N ARG A 168 4.02 10.77 16.73
CA ARG A 168 3.83 11.21 15.35
C ARG A 168 2.43 10.88 14.84
N LEU A 169 1.92 9.69 15.17
CA LEU A 169 0.53 9.32 14.88
C LEU A 169 -0.43 10.36 15.44
N LYS A 170 -0.31 10.70 16.74
CA LYS A 170 -1.19 11.71 17.37
C LYS A 170 -1.14 13.06 16.64
N LYS A 171 0.06 13.55 16.33
CA LYS A 171 0.22 14.82 15.61
C LYS A 171 -0.45 14.83 14.25
N VAL A 172 -0.31 13.74 13.48
CA VAL A 172 -0.93 13.64 12.15
C VAL A 172 -2.45 13.51 12.29
N ASN A 173 -2.93 12.64 13.19
CA ASN A 173 -4.36 12.43 13.42
C ASN A 173 -5.07 13.71 13.85
N ASP A 174 -4.51 14.45 14.81
CA ASP A 174 -5.04 15.75 15.26
C ASP A 174 -5.06 16.76 14.08
N GLY A 175 -4.04 16.76 13.23
CA GLY A 175 -3.92 17.67 12.09
C GLY A 175 -4.92 17.42 10.97
N VAL A 176 -5.36 16.16 10.78
CA VAL A 176 -6.36 15.79 9.76
C VAL A 176 -7.76 15.58 10.34
N LEU A 177 -7.92 15.63 11.66
CA LEU A 177 -9.19 15.43 12.39
C LEU A 177 -9.86 14.09 12.06
N ALA A 178 -9.07 13.03 11.88
CA ALA A 178 -9.61 11.73 11.49
C ALA A 178 -10.45 11.06 12.58
N LYS A 179 -10.29 11.42 13.85
CA LYS A 179 -11.03 10.85 15.01
C LYS A 179 -10.94 9.30 15.10
N ILE A 180 -9.77 8.75 14.80
CA ILE A 180 -9.46 7.32 14.85
C ILE A 180 -8.55 7.04 16.04
#